data_20bbb62993ef6136cf91dfa04ab9f970
#
_entry.id   20bbb62993ef6136cf91dfa04ab9f970
#
_cell.length_a   1.000
_cell.length_b   1.000
_cell.length_c   1.000
_cell.angle_alpha   90.00
_cell.angle_beta   90.00
_cell.angle_gamma   90.00
#
_symmetry.space_group_name_H-M   'P 1'
#
loop_
_entity.id
_entity.type
_entity.pdbx_description
1 polymer ?
#
loop_
_entity_poly.entity_id
_entity_poly.type
_entity_poly.pdbx_seq_one_letter_code
_entity_poly.pdbx_strand_id
1 'polypeptide(L)'
;MAIGTKYDEAEVINAIAVALENYYKSLIEKIDGLDVVKIMKRKNPYLYRAKAMENASDIVNSVLNAFISSSEETIFGNYFFEPIAIAASGGNKALAEGVDIMIQDNDSNTIYAFAVKSGTSVFNADSKKRQEQNFMAASKLAQQAKARFEAYIGYAYGKKKMSDRGAPKIYQELAGKKFWEELTGEEDFYLKIIRFMGTLPEQYVSAYKESYNKAFNRLVREFSNKFCKEDGSIDWEKLVEFNSGD
;
A
#
# COMPACT_ATOMS: atom_id res chain seq x y z
N MET A 1 -14.92 -20.85 -13.27
CA MET A 1 -16.13 -19.97 -13.35
C MET A 1 -15.82 -18.77 -12.53
N ALA A 2 -15.99 -17.55 -13.06
CA ALA A 2 -15.68 -16.34 -12.31
C ALA A 2 -16.59 -16.22 -11.08
N ILE A 3 -16.03 -15.77 -9.98
CA ILE A 3 -16.77 -15.56 -8.72
C ILE A 3 -17.55 -14.24 -8.80
N GLY A 4 -16.97 -13.19 -9.39
CA GLY A 4 -17.61 -11.89 -9.56
C GLY A 4 -18.66 -11.87 -10.66
N THR A 5 -19.50 -10.85 -10.62
CA THR A 5 -20.50 -10.55 -11.65
C THR A 5 -19.88 -9.65 -12.72
N LYS A 6 -20.60 -9.48 -13.84
CA LYS A 6 -20.16 -8.53 -14.87
C LYS A 6 -20.08 -7.12 -14.28
N TYR A 7 -18.93 -6.47 -14.46
CA TYR A 7 -18.65 -5.12 -13.97
C TYR A 7 -18.89 -4.06 -15.06
N ASP A 8 -19.04 -2.81 -14.63
CA ASP A 8 -19.04 -1.63 -15.50
C ASP A 8 -17.62 -1.03 -15.57
N GLU A 9 -17.06 -0.93 -16.77
CA GLU A 9 -15.73 -0.34 -16.99
C GLU A 9 -15.66 1.12 -16.50
N ALA A 10 -16.74 1.89 -16.61
CA ALA A 10 -16.76 3.27 -16.14
C ALA A 10 -16.66 3.35 -14.60
N GLU A 11 -17.28 2.42 -13.89
CA GLU A 11 -17.15 2.34 -12.42
C GLU A 11 -15.72 1.96 -12.00
N VAL A 12 -15.08 1.04 -12.72
CA VAL A 12 -13.68 0.67 -12.47
C VAL A 12 -12.73 1.85 -12.74
N ILE A 13 -12.90 2.57 -13.85
CA ILE A 13 -12.11 3.77 -14.17
C ILE A 13 -12.31 4.85 -13.09
N ASN A 14 -13.53 5.07 -12.64
CA ASN A 14 -13.81 6.01 -11.57
C ASN A 14 -13.15 5.57 -10.24
N ALA A 15 -13.21 4.29 -9.91
CA ALA A 15 -12.53 3.75 -8.72
C ALA A 15 -11.02 3.97 -8.78
N ILE A 16 -10.40 3.79 -9.96
CA ILE A 16 -8.98 4.09 -10.19
C ILE A 16 -8.69 5.59 -9.99
N ALA A 17 -9.52 6.48 -10.56
CA ALA A 17 -9.34 7.92 -10.41
C ALA A 17 -9.40 8.38 -8.95
N VAL A 18 -10.40 7.92 -8.20
CA VAL A 18 -10.55 8.21 -6.76
C VAL A 18 -9.39 7.62 -5.95
N ALA A 19 -8.94 6.42 -6.28
CA ALA A 19 -7.80 5.78 -5.63
C ALA A 19 -6.50 6.56 -5.84
N LEU A 20 -6.25 7.04 -7.06
CA LEU A 20 -5.10 7.88 -7.38
C LEU A 20 -5.16 9.22 -6.65
N GLU A 21 -6.32 9.88 -6.61
CA GLU A 21 -6.51 11.12 -5.87
C GLU A 21 -6.16 10.93 -4.39
N ASN A 22 -6.69 9.92 -3.74
CA ASN A 22 -6.42 9.61 -2.33
C ASN A 22 -4.95 9.27 -2.08
N TYR A 23 -4.33 8.53 -2.99
CA TYR A 23 -2.89 8.22 -2.93
C TYR A 23 -2.05 9.49 -2.96
N TYR A 24 -2.22 10.35 -3.98
CA TYR A 24 -1.43 11.58 -4.11
C TYR A 24 -1.69 12.55 -2.97
N LYS A 25 -2.95 12.72 -2.55
CA LYS A 25 -3.31 13.55 -1.40
C LYS A 25 -2.59 13.08 -0.13
N SER A 26 -2.67 11.79 0.18
CA SER A 26 -2.02 11.21 1.36
C SER A 26 -0.49 11.31 1.30
N LEU A 27 0.10 11.15 0.10
CA LEU A 27 1.54 11.29 -0.09
C LEU A 27 2.01 12.73 0.11
N ILE A 28 1.30 13.71 -0.46
CA ILE A 28 1.58 15.14 -0.30
C ILE A 28 1.45 15.54 1.17
N GLU A 29 0.37 15.17 1.84
CA GLU A 29 0.18 15.45 3.28
C GLU A 29 1.34 14.92 4.13
N LYS A 30 1.83 13.71 3.82
CA LYS A 30 2.99 13.14 4.52
C LYS A 30 4.28 13.90 4.25
N ILE A 31 4.52 14.33 3.01
CA ILE A 31 5.70 15.11 2.63
C ILE A 31 5.67 16.48 3.31
N ASP A 32 4.53 17.14 3.30
CA ASP A 32 4.35 18.45 3.92
C ASP A 32 4.50 18.40 5.45
N GLY A 33 4.10 17.30 6.09
CA GLY A 33 4.23 17.07 7.52
C GLY A 33 5.61 16.62 8.00
N LEU A 34 6.60 16.48 7.12
CA LEU A 34 7.94 16.04 7.49
C LEU A 34 8.67 17.05 8.38
N ASP A 35 9.36 16.54 9.39
CA ASP A 35 10.17 17.27 10.34
C ASP A 35 11.58 16.66 10.36
N VAL A 36 12.58 17.41 9.90
CA VAL A 36 13.96 16.91 9.79
C VAL A 36 14.53 16.53 11.15
N VAL A 37 14.15 17.23 12.21
CA VAL A 37 14.65 16.96 13.56
C VAL A 37 14.14 15.61 14.07
N LYS A 38 12.84 15.33 13.87
CA LYS A 38 12.27 14.02 14.23
C LYS A 38 12.85 12.88 13.41
N ILE A 39 13.14 13.14 12.14
CA ILE A 39 13.75 12.15 11.26
C ILE A 39 15.17 11.85 11.70
N MET A 40 15.99 12.89 11.94
CA MET A 40 17.41 12.73 12.30
C MET A 40 17.63 12.03 13.65
N LYS A 41 16.67 12.09 14.57
CA LYS A 41 16.70 11.27 15.81
C LYS A 41 16.78 9.76 15.56
N ARG A 42 16.33 9.29 14.39
CA ARG A 42 16.27 7.86 14.04
C ARG A 42 17.26 7.45 12.95
N LYS A 43 18.14 8.38 12.55
CA LYS A 43 19.08 8.12 11.47
C LYS A 43 20.50 7.99 12.02
N ASN A 44 21.28 7.14 11.39
CA ASN A 44 22.66 6.88 11.77
C ASN A 44 23.60 7.94 11.18
N PRO A 45 24.14 8.90 11.97
CA PRO A 45 25.01 9.95 11.47
C PRO A 45 26.35 9.41 10.95
N TYR A 46 26.87 8.34 11.54
CA TYR A 46 28.11 7.69 11.10
C TYR A 46 28.00 7.17 9.67
N LEU A 47 26.81 6.67 9.27
CA LEU A 47 26.58 6.20 7.91
C LEU A 47 26.72 7.33 6.89
N TYR A 48 26.18 8.51 7.19
CA TYR A 48 26.30 9.67 6.30
C TYR A 48 27.75 10.16 6.18
N ARG A 49 28.48 10.16 7.30
CA ARG A 49 29.90 10.49 7.29
C ARG A 49 30.72 9.47 6.48
N ALA A 50 30.44 8.18 6.64
CA ALA A 50 31.10 7.10 5.89
C ALA A 50 30.84 7.17 4.37
N LYS A 51 29.68 7.75 3.97
CA LYS A 51 29.33 8.02 2.57
C LYS A 51 29.96 9.30 2.02
N ALA A 52 30.81 9.99 2.80
CA ALA A 52 31.42 11.28 2.44
C ALA A 52 30.38 12.36 2.04
N MET A 53 29.21 12.36 2.69
CA MET A 53 28.24 13.43 2.50
C MET A 53 28.73 14.69 3.21
N GLU A 54 28.90 15.78 2.46
CA GLU A 54 29.59 16.99 2.99
C GLU A 54 28.65 18.19 3.14
N ASN A 55 27.45 18.09 2.58
CA ASN A 55 26.47 19.20 2.62
C ASN A 55 25.07 18.76 3.08
N ALA A 56 24.29 19.73 3.56
CA ALA A 56 22.95 19.50 4.08
C ALA A 56 22.00 18.92 3.04
N SER A 57 22.12 19.35 1.77
CA SER A 57 21.21 18.90 0.71
C SER A 57 21.38 17.44 0.38
N ASP A 58 22.60 16.87 0.44
CA ASP A 58 22.85 15.45 0.19
C ASP A 58 22.19 14.57 1.27
N ILE A 59 22.34 14.97 2.55
CA ILE A 59 21.73 14.25 3.65
C ILE A 59 20.19 14.33 3.55
N VAL A 60 19.64 15.54 3.36
CA VAL A 60 18.20 15.74 3.24
C VAL A 60 17.63 14.98 2.06
N ASN A 61 18.29 15.02 0.90
CA ASN A 61 17.87 14.27 -0.29
C ASN A 61 17.82 12.76 -0.02
N SER A 62 18.90 12.22 0.59
CA SER A 62 18.95 10.80 0.96
C SER A 62 17.82 10.40 1.93
N VAL A 63 17.53 11.25 2.90
CA VAL A 63 16.49 11.01 3.90
C VAL A 63 15.10 11.11 3.29
N LEU A 64 14.85 12.15 2.50
CA LEU A 64 13.56 12.40 1.86
C LEU A 64 13.21 11.29 0.86
N ASN A 65 14.15 10.90 0.02
CA ASN A 65 13.94 9.80 -0.93
C ASN A 65 13.67 8.47 -0.23
N ALA A 66 14.41 8.15 0.83
CA ALA A 66 14.17 6.93 1.61
C ALA A 66 12.79 6.94 2.30
N PHE A 67 12.35 8.10 2.79
CA PHE A 67 11.04 8.26 3.40
C PHE A 67 9.92 8.08 2.37
N ILE A 68 10.03 8.74 1.23
CA ILE A 68 9.04 8.67 0.15
C ILE A 68 8.93 7.24 -0.35
N SER A 69 10.03 6.60 -0.74
CA SER A 69 10.05 5.24 -1.25
C SER A 69 9.39 4.23 -0.29
N SER A 70 9.66 4.35 1.00
CA SER A 70 9.04 3.47 2.00
C SER A 70 7.55 3.79 2.24
N SER A 71 7.13 5.03 2.01
CA SER A 71 5.75 5.48 2.23
C SER A 71 4.85 5.18 1.03
N GLU A 72 5.37 5.32 -0.19
CA GLU A 72 4.63 5.13 -1.43
C GLU A 72 4.01 3.74 -1.52
N GLU A 73 4.78 2.69 -1.27
CA GLU A 73 4.30 1.30 -1.29
C GLU A 73 3.13 1.08 -0.30
N THR A 74 3.26 1.65 0.90
CA THR A 74 2.23 1.50 1.93
C THR A 74 0.98 2.29 1.58
N ILE A 75 1.12 3.54 1.15
CA ILE A 75 -0.03 4.41 0.81
C ILE A 75 -0.75 3.85 -0.41
N PHE A 76 0.00 3.48 -1.45
CA PHE A 76 -0.57 2.92 -2.66
C PHE A 76 -1.32 1.62 -2.36
N GLY A 77 -0.72 0.73 -1.58
CA GLY A 77 -1.36 -0.52 -1.16
C GLY A 77 -2.65 -0.32 -0.36
N ASN A 78 -2.72 0.75 0.43
CA ASN A 78 -3.89 1.04 1.26
C ASN A 78 -5.07 1.65 0.47
N TYR A 79 -4.80 2.36 -0.62
CA TYR A 79 -5.85 3.11 -1.33
C TYR A 79 -6.22 2.53 -2.69
N PHE A 80 -5.33 1.77 -3.34
CA PHE A 80 -5.47 1.50 -4.76
C PHE A 80 -6.26 0.22 -5.07
N PHE A 81 -5.86 -0.91 -4.53
CA PHE A 81 -6.36 -2.20 -5.03
C PHE A 81 -7.74 -2.61 -4.52
N GLU A 82 -8.08 -2.30 -3.27
CA GLU A 82 -9.37 -2.68 -2.68
C GLU A 82 -10.56 -2.04 -3.42
N PRO A 83 -10.60 -0.71 -3.67
CA PRO A 83 -11.71 -0.09 -4.38
C PRO A 83 -11.87 -0.62 -5.81
N ILE A 84 -10.76 -0.87 -6.50
CA ILE A 84 -10.79 -1.43 -7.86
C ILE A 84 -11.36 -2.86 -7.84
N ALA A 85 -10.94 -3.67 -6.88
CA ALA A 85 -11.43 -5.03 -6.75
C ALA A 85 -12.94 -5.07 -6.42
N ILE A 86 -13.43 -4.14 -5.59
CA ILE A 86 -14.87 -3.99 -5.32
C ILE A 86 -15.61 -3.63 -6.63
N ALA A 87 -15.17 -2.59 -7.33
CA ALA A 87 -15.82 -2.15 -8.57
C ALA A 87 -15.78 -3.23 -9.67
N ALA A 88 -14.68 -3.97 -9.76
CA ALA A 88 -14.50 -5.00 -10.79
C ALA A 88 -15.21 -6.33 -10.49
N SER A 89 -15.62 -6.57 -9.26
CA SER A 89 -16.27 -7.83 -8.87
C SER A 89 -17.80 -7.77 -8.85
N GLY A 90 -18.39 -6.56 -8.90
CA GLY A 90 -19.79 -6.37 -8.60
C GLY A 90 -20.16 -6.73 -7.13
N GLY A 91 -19.15 -6.99 -6.29
CA GLY A 91 -19.30 -7.30 -4.88
C GLY A 91 -19.54 -6.06 -4.02
N ASN A 92 -19.81 -6.28 -2.76
CA ASN A 92 -19.95 -5.22 -1.79
C ASN A 92 -18.76 -5.19 -0.83
N LYS A 93 -18.44 -3.99 -0.32
CA LYS A 93 -17.51 -3.88 0.80
C LYS A 93 -18.07 -4.68 1.98
N ALA A 94 -17.24 -5.57 2.52
CA ALA A 94 -17.65 -6.43 3.63
C ALA A 94 -17.75 -5.63 4.94
N LEU A 95 -18.69 -6.02 5.79
CA LEU A 95 -18.82 -5.49 7.16
C LEU A 95 -17.99 -6.31 8.17
N ALA A 96 -17.51 -7.48 7.77
CA ALA A 96 -16.72 -8.37 8.63
C ALA A 96 -15.26 -7.91 8.70
N GLU A 97 -14.69 -7.90 9.90
CA GLU A 97 -13.30 -7.51 10.12
C GLU A 97 -12.33 -8.37 9.30
N GLY A 98 -11.41 -7.74 8.59
CA GLY A 98 -10.38 -8.39 7.77
C GLY A 98 -10.90 -9.08 6.51
N VAL A 99 -12.14 -8.81 6.13
CA VAL A 99 -12.72 -9.15 4.83
C VAL A 99 -12.98 -7.84 4.09
N ASP A 100 -12.44 -7.72 2.89
CA ASP A 100 -12.54 -6.49 2.11
C ASP A 100 -13.76 -6.53 1.16
N ILE A 101 -14.04 -7.69 0.55
CA ILE A 101 -15.14 -7.89 -0.40
C ILE A 101 -15.96 -9.13 -0.02
N MET A 102 -17.27 -9.02 -0.13
CA MET A 102 -18.19 -10.16 -0.08
C MET A 102 -19.02 -10.22 -1.36
N ILE A 103 -19.10 -11.40 -1.94
CA ILE A 103 -19.93 -11.71 -3.10
C ILE A 103 -20.85 -12.86 -2.70
N GLN A 104 -22.15 -12.67 -2.88
CA GLN A 104 -23.14 -13.70 -2.64
C GLN A 104 -23.61 -14.29 -3.97
N ASP A 105 -23.35 -15.56 -4.15
CA ASP A 105 -23.93 -16.34 -5.24
C ASP A 105 -25.22 -17.03 -4.74
N ASN A 106 -26.35 -16.54 -5.22
CA ASN A 106 -27.65 -17.05 -4.83
C ASN A 106 -27.97 -18.42 -5.44
N ASP A 107 -27.37 -18.73 -6.59
CA ASP A 107 -27.65 -20.00 -7.28
C ASP A 107 -27.00 -21.18 -6.54
N SER A 108 -25.77 -21.00 -6.07
CA SER A 108 -25.05 -22.00 -5.27
C SER A 108 -25.26 -21.84 -3.76
N ASN A 109 -25.94 -20.78 -3.32
CA ASN A 109 -26.04 -20.35 -1.93
C ASN A 109 -24.67 -20.26 -1.24
N THR A 110 -23.71 -19.63 -1.92
CA THR A 110 -22.32 -19.50 -1.47
C THR A 110 -21.95 -18.05 -1.24
N ILE A 111 -21.31 -17.77 -0.11
CA ILE A 111 -20.70 -16.46 0.19
C ILE A 111 -19.20 -16.58 -0.04
N TYR A 112 -18.72 -15.82 -1.01
CA TYR A 112 -17.29 -15.66 -1.28
C TYR A 112 -16.76 -14.44 -0.54
N ALA A 113 -15.68 -14.61 0.23
CA ALA A 113 -15.07 -13.57 1.04
C ALA A 113 -13.61 -13.35 0.63
N PHE A 114 -13.27 -12.13 0.24
CA PHE A 114 -11.90 -11.80 -0.16
C PHE A 114 -11.25 -10.83 0.83
N ALA A 115 -10.00 -11.14 1.21
CA ALA A 115 -9.08 -10.18 1.78
C ALA A 115 -8.10 -9.74 0.67
N VAL A 116 -8.21 -8.48 0.24
CA VAL A 116 -7.38 -7.93 -0.84
C VAL A 116 -6.09 -7.38 -0.26
N LYS A 117 -4.97 -7.76 -0.84
CA LYS A 117 -3.64 -7.30 -0.46
C LYS A 117 -2.87 -6.85 -1.69
N SER A 118 -2.01 -5.85 -1.54
CA SER A 118 -1.22 -5.35 -2.65
C SER A 118 -0.31 -6.46 -3.21
N GLY A 119 0.63 -6.95 -2.45
CA GLY A 119 1.60 -7.95 -2.92
C GLY A 119 1.73 -9.17 -2.00
N THR A 120 2.49 -10.16 -2.44
CA THR A 120 2.59 -11.48 -1.79
C THR A 120 3.42 -11.51 -0.51
N SER A 121 4.13 -10.42 -0.17
CA SER A 121 5.03 -10.32 0.99
C SER A 121 4.49 -9.46 2.14
N VAL A 122 3.18 -9.16 2.15
CA VAL A 122 2.55 -8.27 3.12
C VAL A 122 2.29 -8.91 4.49
N PHE A 123 2.27 -10.24 4.58
CA PHE A 123 1.99 -10.94 5.83
C PHE A 123 3.27 -11.36 6.56
N ASN A 124 3.33 -11.06 7.84
CA ASN A 124 4.12 -11.79 8.82
C ASN A 124 3.30 -12.94 9.46
N ALA A 125 3.91 -13.74 10.33
CA ALA A 125 3.25 -14.87 10.95
C ALA A 125 1.99 -14.47 11.74
N ASP A 126 2.07 -13.38 12.51
CA ASP A 126 0.99 -12.91 13.38
C ASP A 126 -0.17 -12.34 12.56
N SER A 127 0.11 -11.49 11.58
CA SER A 127 -0.93 -10.91 10.72
C SER A 127 -1.62 -11.98 9.87
N LYS A 128 -0.90 -13.02 9.47
CA LYS A 128 -1.48 -14.16 8.77
C LYS A 128 -2.43 -14.97 9.64
N LYS A 129 -2.03 -15.26 10.88
CA LYS A 129 -2.89 -15.93 11.88
C LYS A 129 -4.15 -15.10 12.19
N ARG A 130 -3.99 -13.78 12.33
CA ARG A 130 -5.14 -12.88 12.52
C ARG A 130 -6.11 -12.93 11.33
N GLN A 131 -5.60 -12.92 10.10
CA GLN A 131 -6.43 -13.03 8.90
C GLN A 131 -7.22 -14.35 8.88
N GLU A 132 -6.60 -15.45 9.31
CA GLU A 132 -7.26 -16.74 9.42
C GLU A 132 -8.40 -16.71 10.46
N GLN A 133 -8.17 -16.10 11.61
CA GLN A 133 -9.20 -15.91 12.63
C GLN A 133 -10.37 -15.06 12.13
N ASN A 134 -10.11 -14.02 11.35
CA ASN A 134 -11.14 -13.17 10.74
C ASN A 134 -12.01 -13.97 9.76
N PHE A 135 -11.40 -14.80 8.91
CA PHE A 135 -12.17 -15.70 8.04
C PHE A 135 -12.98 -16.75 8.81
N MET A 136 -12.46 -17.29 9.93
CA MET A 136 -13.24 -18.18 10.79
C MET A 136 -14.46 -17.47 11.39
N ALA A 137 -14.32 -16.21 11.79
CA ALA A 137 -15.44 -15.42 12.31
C ALA A 137 -16.49 -15.15 11.22
N ALA A 138 -16.06 -14.75 10.02
CA ALA A 138 -16.96 -14.53 8.89
C ALA A 138 -17.66 -15.82 8.44
N SER A 139 -16.98 -16.97 8.47
CA SER A 139 -17.58 -18.29 8.18
C SER A 139 -18.72 -18.65 9.13
N LYS A 140 -18.59 -18.33 10.42
CA LYS A 140 -19.66 -18.57 11.40
C LYS A 140 -20.91 -17.75 11.08
N LEU A 141 -20.75 -16.52 10.61
CA LEU A 141 -21.89 -15.68 10.18
C LEU A 141 -22.58 -16.28 8.94
N ALA A 142 -21.80 -16.74 7.97
CA ALA A 142 -22.35 -17.41 6.79
C ALA A 142 -23.11 -18.71 7.15
N GLN A 143 -22.59 -19.49 8.10
CA GLN A 143 -23.28 -20.70 8.61
C GLN A 143 -24.62 -20.38 9.28
N GLN A 144 -24.71 -19.25 10.02
CA GLN A 144 -26.00 -18.80 10.59
C GLN A 144 -27.00 -18.46 9.48
N ALA A 145 -26.55 -17.93 8.36
CA ALA A 145 -27.36 -17.70 7.17
C ALA A 145 -27.60 -18.97 6.33
N LYS A 146 -27.15 -20.14 6.77
CA LYS A 146 -27.21 -21.42 6.05
C LYS A 146 -26.56 -21.40 4.67
N ALA A 147 -25.59 -20.51 4.45
CA ALA A 147 -24.82 -20.41 3.23
C ALA A 147 -23.49 -21.17 3.33
N ARG A 148 -22.99 -21.62 2.18
CA ARG A 148 -21.60 -22.08 2.06
C ARG A 148 -20.68 -20.87 2.18
N PHE A 149 -19.46 -21.10 2.64
CA PHE A 149 -18.47 -20.02 2.79
C PHE A 149 -17.14 -20.43 2.16
N GLU A 150 -16.67 -19.59 1.26
CA GLU A 150 -15.36 -19.75 0.63
C GLU A 150 -14.54 -18.47 0.82
N ALA A 151 -13.34 -18.59 1.35
CA ALA A 151 -12.46 -17.46 1.67
C ALA A 151 -11.22 -17.45 0.78
N TYR A 152 -10.82 -16.24 0.40
CA TYR A 152 -9.70 -15.98 -0.49
C TYR A 152 -8.83 -14.85 0.05
N ILE A 153 -7.51 -15.04 -0.01
CA ILE A 153 -6.57 -13.92 0.04
C ILE A 153 -6.18 -13.62 -1.41
N GLY A 154 -6.60 -12.45 -1.90
CA GLY A 154 -6.29 -11.95 -3.23
C GLY A 154 -5.12 -10.99 -3.17
N TYR A 155 -3.99 -11.36 -3.77
CA TYR A 155 -2.84 -10.47 -3.93
C TYR A 155 -2.94 -9.79 -5.31
N ALA A 156 -3.06 -8.47 -5.32
CA ALA A 156 -3.29 -7.72 -6.55
C ALA A 156 -2.14 -7.84 -7.56
N TYR A 157 -0.91 -7.98 -7.06
CA TYR A 157 0.24 -8.26 -7.91
C TYR A 157 1.16 -9.34 -7.30
N GLY A 158 2.12 -9.78 -8.10
CA GLY A 158 3.07 -10.82 -7.73
C GLY A 158 2.69 -12.21 -8.25
N LYS A 159 3.53 -13.18 -7.97
CA LYS A 159 3.33 -14.58 -8.33
C LYS A 159 3.39 -15.44 -7.08
N LYS A 160 2.44 -16.33 -6.93
CA LYS A 160 2.43 -17.31 -5.83
C LYS A 160 2.21 -18.71 -6.38
N LYS A 161 3.13 -19.60 -6.06
CA LYS A 161 2.92 -21.02 -6.34
C LYS A 161 1.99 -21.59 -5.27
N MET A 162 0.95 -22.27 -5.67
CA MET A 162 0.17 -23.08 -4.74
C MET A 162 1.10 -24.14 -4.14
N SER A 163 1.13 -24.22 -2.82
CA SER A 163 1.89 -25.26 -2.13
C SER A 163 0.91 -26.32 -1.64
N ASP A 164 1.05 -27.52 -2.13
CA ASP A 164 0.30 -28.69 -1.66
C ASP A 164 0.83 -29.21 -0.32
N ARG A 165 1.86 -28.56 0.24
CA ARG A 165 2.48 -28.93 1.52
C ARG A 165 1.90 -28.10 2.65
N GLY A 166 1.35 -28.76 3.66
CA GLY A 166 0.86 -28.13 4.88
C GLY A 166 -0.52 -28.63 5.30
N ALA A 167 -1.00 -28.16 6.46
CA ALA A 167 -2.36 -28.41 6.91
C ALA A 167 -3.39 -27.79 5.95
N PRO A 168 -4.57 -28.39 5.79
CA PRO A 168 -5.66 -27.79 5.02
C PRO A 168 -5.95 -26.38 5.52
N LYS A 169 -5.95 -25.39 4.62
CA LYS A 169 -6.28 -24.01 4.94
C LYS A 169 -7.78 -23.79 4.74
N ILE A 170 -8.35 -22.94 5.56
CA ILE A 170 -9.76 -22.50 5.45
C ILE A 170 -9.96 -21.46 4.35
N TYR A 171 -8.89 -21.04 3.66
CA TYR A 171 -8.89 -20.06 2.58
C TYR A 171 -7.92 -20.47 1.47
N GLN A 172 -8.16 -19.95 0.29
CA GLN A 172 -7.26 -20.06 -0.86
C GLN A 172 -6.45 -18.79 -1.03
N GLU A 173 -5.28 -18.87 -1.66
CA GLU A 173 -4.41 -17.73 -1.94
C GLU A 173 -4.27 -17.58 -3.46
N LEU A 174 -4.73 -16.46 -4.00
CA LEU A 174 -4.66 -16.11 -5.42
C LEU A 174 -3.76 -14.90 -5.61
N ALA A 175 -2.95 -14.85 -6.67
CA ALA A 175 -2.04 -13.73 -6.90
C ALA A 175 -1.98 -13.30 -8.37
N GLY A 176 -1.87 -11.99 -8.57
CA GLY A 176 -1.73 -11.36 -9.88
C GLY A 176 -2.82 -11.77 -10.85
N LYS A 177 -2.41 -12.28 -12.03
CA LYS A 177 -3.36 -12.73 -13.07
C LYS A 177 -4.47 -13.61 -12.53
N LYS A 178 -4.13 -14.63 -11.73
CA LYS A 178 -5.14 -15.58 -11.20
C LYS A 178 -6.15 -14.94 -10.26
N PHE A 179 -5.70 -13.97 -9.44
CA PHE A 179 -6.61 -13.25 -8.56
C PHE A 179 -7.65 -12.45 -9.38
N TRP A 180 -7.17 -11.67 -10.34
CA TRP A 180 -8.05 -10.85 -11.16
C TRP A 180 -8.96 -11.66 -12.07
N GLU A 181 -8.44 -12.75 -12.67
CA GLU A 181 -9.22 -13.67 -13.50
C GLU A 181 -10.35 -14.34 -12.71
N GLU A 182 -10.07 -14.84 -11.50
CA GLU A 182 -11.07 -15.47 -10.64
C GLU A 182 -12.14 -14.45 -10.19
N LEU A 183 -11.70 -13.22 -9.91
CA LEU A 183 -12.59 -12.16 -9.44
C LEU A 183 -13.49 -11.61 -10.55
N THR A 184 -13.00 -11.47 -11.78
CA THR A 184 -13.71 -10.76 -12.88
C THR A 184 -14.15 -11.67 -14.02
N GLY A 185 -13.59 -12.85 -14.13
CA GLY A 185 -13.78 -13.74 -15.28
C GLY A 185 -12.93 -13.38 -16.51
N GLU A 186 -12.08 -12.36 -16.42
CA GLU A 186 -11.26 -11.90 -17.53
C GLU A 186 -9.78 -12.18 -17.32
N GLU A 187 -9.20 -12.95 -18.23
CA GLU A 187 -7.81 -13.39 -18.15
C GLU A 187 -6.80 -12.23 -18.16
N ASP A 188 -7.12 -11.13 -18.84
CA ASP A 188 -6.24 -9.97 -19.01
C ASP A 188 -6.64 -8.75 -18.14
N PHE A 189 -7.56 -8.89 -17.21
CA PHE A 189 -8.01 -7.78 -16.37
C PHE A 189 -6.86 -7.07 -15.65
N TYR A 190 -5.88 -7.80 -15.15
CA TYR A 190 -4.68 -7.22 -14.51
C TYR A 190 -3.90 -6.27 -15.45
N LEU A 191 -3.97 -6.46 -16.76
CA LEU A 191 -3.42 -5.55 -17.77
C LEU A 191 -4.37 -4.39 -18.05
N LYS A 192 -5.69 -4.61 -17.96
CA LYS A 192 -6.69 -3.55 -18.15
C LYS A 192 -6.54 -2.46 -17.10
N ILE A 193 -6.18 -2.78 -15.86
CA ILE A 193 -5.95 -1.78 -14.79
C ILE A 193 -4.96 -0.71 -15.25
N ILE A 194 -3.84 -1.09 -15.85
CA ILE A 194 -2.84 -0.14 -16.38
C ILE A 194 -3.41 0.66 -17.55
N ARG A 195 -4.19 0.03 -18.43
CA ARG A 195 -4.85 0.72 -19.57
C ARG A 195 -5.87 1.74 -19.08
N PHE A 196 -6.66 1.40 -18.06
CA PHE A 196 -7.65 2.29 -17.43
C PHE A 196 -7.01 3.45 -16.67
N MET A 197 -5.82 3.25 -16.09
CA MET A 197 -5.05 4.36 -15.52
C MET A 197 -4.71 5.42 -16.57
N GLY A 198 -4.34 4.99 -17.80
CA GLY A 198 -4.04 5.87 -18.92
C GLY A 198 -3.18 7.08 -18.51
N THR A 199 -3.67 8.29 -18.76
CA THR A 199 -3.02 9.56 -18.39
C THR A 199 -3.51 10.14 -17.04
N LEU A 200 -4.39 9.45 -16.31
CA LEU A 200 -4.92 9.92 -15.03
C LEU A 200 -3.82 10.35 -14.03
N PRO A 201 -2.69 9.65 -13.89
CA PRO A 201 -1.64 10.06 -12.96
C PRO A 201 -1.00 11.41 -13.29
N GLU A 202 -0.98 11.81 -14.56
CA GLU A 202 -0.30 13.04 -15.01
C GLU A 202 -0.87 14.31 -14.36
N GLN A 203 -2.17 14.33 -14.06
CA GLN A 203 -2.84 15.47 -13.42
C GLN A 203 -2.32 15.78 -12.01
N TYR A 204 -1.72 14.81 -11.33
CA TYR A 204 -1.23 14.96 -9.96
C TYR A 204 0.26 15.27 -9.88
N VAL A 205 1.03 15.03 -10.95
CA VAL A 205 2.50 15.14 -10.96
C VAL A 205 2.97 16.55 -10.63
N SER A 206 2.26 17.60 -11.11
CA SER A 206 2.65 19.00 -10.85
C SER A 206 2.55 19.34 -9.36
N ALA A 207 1.42 19.03 -8.74
CA ALA A 207 1.20 19.28 -7.31
C ALA A 207 2.17 18.50 -6.43
N TYR A 208 2.43 17.24 -6.78
CA TYR A 208 3.42 16.42 -6.09
C TYR A 208 4.84 17.01 -6.17
N LYS A 209 5.30 17.42 -7.37
CA LYS A 209 6.61 18.04 -7.55
C LYS A 209 6.74 19.37 -6.79
N GLU A 210 5.69 20.16 -6.76
CA GLU A 210 5.67 21.41 -6.01
C GLU A 210 5.82 21.16 -4.51
N SER A 211 5.05 20.24 -3.94
CA SER A 211 5.15 19.84 -2.53
C SER A 211 6.53 19.27 -2.20
N TYR A 212 7.04 18.36 -3.04
CA TYR A 212 8.37 17.81 -2.88
C TYR A 212 9.44 18.90 -2.81
N ASN A 213 9.46 19.84 -3.76
CA ASN A 213 10.44 20.92 -3.81
C ASN A 213 10.34 21.88 -2.60
N LYS A 214 9.10 22.20 -2.19
CA LYS A 214 8.87 23.00 -0.98
C LYS A 214 9.40 22.30 0.27
N ALA A 215 9.07 21.02 0.43
CA ALA A 215 9.54 20.22 1.55
C ALA A 215 11.07 20.08 1.54
N PHE A 216 11.67 19.79 0.40
CA PHE A 216 13.12 19.69 0.27
C PHE A 216 13.81 20.98 0.73
N ASN A 217 13.42 22.13 0.18
CA ASN A 217 14.01 23.43 0.54
C ASN A 217 13.81 23.76 2.02
N ARG A 218 12.64 23.45 2.59
CA ARG A 218 12.36 23.64 4.02
C ARG A 218 13.25 22.78 4.89
N LEU A 219 13.34 21.50 4.58
CA LEU A 219 14.14 20.53 5.35
C LEU A 219 15.64 20.82 5.25
N VAL A 220 16.16 21.27 4.10
CA VAL A 220 17.55 21.71 3.95
C VAL A 220 17.83 22.90 4.85
N ARG A 221 16.95 23.91 4.86
CA ARG A 221 17.08 25.08 5.73
C ARG A 221 17.06 24.69 7.22
N GLU A 222 16.11 23.84 7.63
CA GLU A 222 15.99 23.37 9.01
C GLU A 222 17.21 22.55 9.44
N PHE A 223 17.72 21.67 8.56
CA PHE A 223 18.94 20.89 8.81
C PHE A 223 20.14 21.79 8.95
N SER A 224 20.35 22.75 8.02
CA SER A 224 21.49 23.68 8.03
C SER A 224 21.48 24.53 9.31
N ASN A 225 20.33 25.10 9.69
CA ASN A 225 20.24 25.91 10.90
C ASN A 225 20.57 25.12 12.17
N LYS A 226 20.31 23.83 12.20
CA LYS A 226 20.49 23.02 13.41
C LYS A 226 21.80 22.26 13.46
N PHE A 227 22.31 21.81 12.31
CA PHE A 227 23.40 20.84 12.24
C PHE A 227 24.58 21.28 11.36
N CYS A 228 24.59 22.52 10.86
CA CYS A 228 25.74 23.06 10.15
C CYS A 228 26.43 24.15 10.96
N LYS A 229 27.72 24.37 10.66
CA LYS A 229 28.52 25.49 11.12
C LYS A 229 28.22 26.73 10.31
N GLU A 230 28.79 27.89 10.70
CA GLU A 230 28.61 29.16 10.00
C GLU A 230 29.12 29.13 8.54
N ASP A 231 30.16 28.34 8.28
CA ASP A 231 30.72 28.15 6.93
C ASP A 231 29.85 27.20 6.04
N GLY A 232 28.75 26.68 6.57
CA GLY A 232 27.83 25.76 5.90
C GLY A 232 28.25 24.29 5.95
N SER A 233 29.42 23.96 6.49
CA SER A 233 29.86 22.58 6.68
C SER A 233 29.04 21.88 7.76
N ILE A 234 28.89 20.55 7.67
CA ILE A 234 28.14 19.77 8.66
C ILE A 234 28.94 19.71 9.96
N ASP A 235 28.29 20.07 11.06
CA ASP A 235 28.79 19.86 12.43
C ASP A 235 28.49 18.43 12.86
N TRP A 236 29.42 17.52 12.55
CA TRP A 236 29.29 16.11 12.81
C TRP A 236 29.21 15.76 14.30
N GLU A 237 29.93 16.49 15.14
CA GLU A 237 29.92 16.27 16.60
C GLU A 237 28.54 16.62 17.15
N LYS A 238 28.02 17.80 16.81
CA LYS A 238 26.67 18.22 17.18
C LYS A 238 25.58 17.29 16.66
N LEU A 239 25.73 16.76 15.45
CA LEU A 239 24.76 15.80 14.90
C LEU A 239 24.77 14.46 15.64
N VAL A 240 25.97 13.99 16.04
CA VAL A 240 26.13 12.76 16.83
C VAL A 240 25.61 12.96 18.25
N GLU A 241 25.94 14.06 18.91
CA GLU A 241 25.41 14.42 20.23
C GLU A 241 23.88 14.49 20.22
N PHE A 242 23.28 15.13 19.21
CA PHE A 242 21.84 15.20 19.08
C PHE A 242 21.17 13.82 18.91
N ASN A 243 21.84 12.88 18.24
CA ASN A 243 21.31 11.55 17.95
C ASN A 243 21.54 10.55 19.08
N SER A 244 22.66 10.64 19.79
CA SER A 244 23.18 9.62 20.70
C SER A 244 23.66 10.15 22.06
N GLY A 245 23.60 11.46 22.28
CA GLY A 245 23.85 12.08 23.58
C GLY A 245 22.67 11.94 24.55
N ASP A 246 22.90 12.26 25.83
CA ASP A 246 21.89 12.25 26.91
C ASP A 246 20.86 13.38 26.79
#